data_c273d4e6ab4dc6cb7cb4fb2a7743b580
#
_entry.id   c273d4e6ab4dc6cb7cb4fb2a7743b580
#
_cell.length_a   1.000
_cell.length_b   1.000
_cell.length_c   1.000
_cell.angle_alpha   90.00
_cell.angle_beta   90.00
_cell.angle_gamma   90.00
#
_symmetry.space_group_name_H-M   'P 1'
#
loop_
_entity.id
_entity.type
_entity.pdbx_description
1 polymer ?
#
loop_
_entity_poly.entity_id
_entity_poly.type
_entity_poly.pdbx_seq_one_letter_code
_entity_poly.pdbx_strand_id
1 'polypeptide(L)'
;RTQELLQHLQPSQARVLLRGTIGSSVNFIASSVFMQSDFTQLIIANDAEDAQYIQNDLQNLLEKKEILYLPASYKKAYSFSEQNNHHILLRAQTLNALLNAKKGGEIIVTFPDALQELLVRKEKLIENTLFLKTGEKIDIDFMLDLLIEYGFNRTDFVYEPGEFSIRGGIIDVFSFGNELPYRIELFDDEVESLRTFDPETQLSERKISELTIIPNINAHFTQETVSTLFEFLPEKTVIWFRDYAFFKELIEKQYDKALEEFEKIKSGKIKEHPFLNKTLNQLFIAPDELIKELDNCRMVELGNKSLFEDEIHLQTFSLQTINYNQTPKPS
;
A
#
# COMPACT_ATOMS: atom_id res chain seq x y z
N ARG A 1 2.06 -21.52 21.47
CA ARG A 1 1.50 -21.59 20.10
C ARG A 1 2.07 -20.49 19.19
N THR A 2 2.06 -19.19 19.59
CA THR A 2 2.66 -18.12 18.77
C THR A 2 4.16 -18.33 18.56
N GLN A 3 4.91 -18.71 19.61
CA GLN A 3 6.34 -19.01 19.48
C GLN A 3 6.62 -20.24 18.59
N GLU A 4 5.78 -21.25 18.64
CA GLU A 4 5.85 -22.39 17.75
C GLU A 4 5.59 -21.99 16.29
N LEU A 5 4.57 -21.18 16.03
CA LEU A 5 4.32 -20.60 14.72
C LEU A 5 5.51 -19.79 14.21
N LEU A 6 6.10 -18.95 15.07
CA LEU A 6 7.29 -18.16 14.74
C LEU A 6 8.51 -19.04 14.37
N GLN A 7 8.69 -20.19 14.99
CA GLN A 7 9.74 -21.14 14.61
C GLN A 7 9.54 -21.68 13.20
N HIS A 8 8.29 -22.01 12.84
CA HIS A 8 7.96 -22.49 11.49
C HIS A 8 8.01 -21.39 10.41
N LEU A 9 7.93 -20.12 10.80
CA LEU A 9 8.06 -18.99 9.89
C LEU A 9 9.52 -18.55 9.66
N GLN A 10 10.53 -19.16 10.29
CA GLN A 10 11.94 -18.79 10.08
C GLN A 10 12.44 -19.06 8.64
N PRO A 11 12.13 -20.20 7.99
CA PRO A 11 12.54 -20.41 6.60
C PRO A 11 11.92 -19.36 5.66
N SER A 12 12.68 -18.90 4.65
CA SER A 12 12.24 -17.83 3.71
C SER A 12 11.04 -18.21 2.84
N GLN A 13 10.82 -19.50 2.62
CA GLN A 13 9.70 -20.05 1.83
C GLN A 13 8.76 -20.91 2.68
N ALA A 14 8.61 -20.55 3.96
CA ALA A 14 7.72 -21.30 4.85
C ALA A 14 6.27 -21.31 4.33
N ARG A 15 5.63 -22.48 4.46
CA ARG A 15 4.22 -22.70 4.14
C ARG A 15 3.51 -23.22 5.38
N VAL A 16 2.56 -22.46 5.88
CA VAL A 16 1.85 -22.79 7.11
C VAL A 16 0.35 -22.79 6.88
N LEU A 17 -0.34 -23.84 7.27
CA LEU A 17 -1.79 -23.93 7.30
C LEU A 17 -2.31 -23.81 8.72
N LEU A 18 -3.13 -22.81 8.99
CA LEU A 18 -3.84 -22.62 10.25
C LEU A 18 -5.26 -23.17 10.14
N ARG A 19 -5.52 -24.31 10.77
CA ARG A 19 -6.85 -24.94 10.80
C ARG A 19 -7.69 -24.46 11.97
N GLY A 20 -9.01 -24.41 11.76
CA GLY A 20 -9.97 -24.06 12.81
C GLY A 20 -10.06 -22.57 13.11
N THR A 21 -9.59 -21.73 12.18
CA THR A 21 -9.75 -20.28 12.25
C THR A 21 -11.19 -19.90 11.91
N ILE A 22 -11.79 -19.01 12.70
CA ILE A 22 -13.18 -18.52 12.50
C ILE A 22 -13.20 -17.00 12.66
N GLY A 23 -13.87 -16.30 11.75
CA GLY A 23 -14.08 -14.85 11.83
C GLY A 23 -12.76 -14.08 11.92
N SER A 24 -12.66 -13.16 12.88
CA SER A 24 -11.47 -12.31 13.09
C SER A 24 -10.28 -13.00 13.75
N SER A 25 -10.30 -14.34 13.92
CA SER A 25 -9.18 -15.06 14.57
C SER A 25 -7.84 -14.85 13.87
N VAL A 26 -7.83 -14.62 12.56
CA VAL A 26 -6.62 -14.26 11.81
C VAL A 26 -5.99 -12.98 12.34
N ASN A 27 -6.80 -11.94 12.62
CA ASN A 27 -6.34 -10.65 13.09
C ASN A 27 -5.66 -10.76 14.45
N PHE A 28 -6.20 -11.59 15.37
CA PHE A 28 -5.58 -11.87 16.66
C PHE A 28 -4.25 -12.64 16.51
N ILE A 29 -4.18 -13.63 15.60
CA ILE A 29 -2.96 -14.40 15.39
C ILE A 29 -1.89 -13.52 14.74
N ALA A 30 -2.22 -12.77 13.69
CA ALA A 30 -1.32 -11.86 13.02
C ALA A 30 -0.79 -10.78 13.98
N SER A 31 -1.67 -10.18 14.80
CA SER A 31 -1.26 -9.23 15.85
C SER A 31 -0.30 -9.86 16.87
N SER A 32 -0.57 -11.11 17.28
CA SER A 32 0.29 -11.83 18.22
C SER A 32 1.66 -12.17 17.62
N VAL A 33 1.72 -12.53 16.35
CA VAL A 33 2.98 -12.73 15.59
C VAL A 33 3.73 -11.43 15.47
N PHE A 34 3.04 -10.33 15.14
CA PHE A 34 3.65 -9.00 15.04
C PHE A 34 4.28 -8.53 16.36
N MET A 35 3.56 -8.65 17.47
CA MET A 35 4.05 -8.21 18.78
C MET A 35 5.26 -9.02 19.29
N GLN A 36 5.49 -10.23 18.78
CA GLN A 36 6.53 -11.14 19.26
C GLN A 36 7.66 -11.36 18.25
N SER A 37 7.67 -10.64 17.12
CA SER A 37 8.68 -10.78 16.07
C SER A 37 8.99 -9.44 15.40
N ASP A 38 9.96 -9.47 14.49
CA ASP A 38 10.32 -8.36 13.60
C ASP A 38 9.83 -8.59 12.15
N PHE A 39 8.88 -9.50 11.96
CA PHE A 39 8.30 -9.76 10.65
C PHE A 39 7.38 -8.61 10.20
N THR A 40 7.58 -8.14 8.99
CA THR A 40 6.54 -7.39 8.26
C THR A 40 5.42 -8.35 7.86
N GLN A 41 4.19 -7.91 7.95
CA GLN A 41 3.04 -8.73 7.63
C GLN A 41 2.23 -8.10 6.52
N LEU A 42 2.02 -8.86 5.44
CA LEU A 42 1.13 -8.50 4.35
C LEU A 42 -0.12 -9.37 4.44
N ILE A 43 -1.25 -8.76 4.75
CA ILE A 43 -2.54 -9.47 4.87
C ILE A 43 -3.34 -9.20 3.60
N ILE A 44 -3.63 -10.27 2.87
CA ILE A 44 -4.39 -10.21 1.62
C ILE A 44 -5.84 -10.59 1.91
N ALA A 45 -6.71 -9.58 1.89
CA ALA A 45 -8.15 -9.72 1.99
C ALA A 45 -8.76 -10.20 0.67
N ASN A 46 -10.04 -10.56 0.67
CA ASN A 46 -10.72 -11.00 -0.55
C ASN A 46 -11.06 -9.82 -1.49
N ASP A 47 -11.38 -8.66 -0.91
CA ASP A 47 -11.77 -7.44 -1.62
C ASP A 47 -11.50 -6.20 -0.76
N ALA A 48 -11.83 -5.03 -1.27
CA ALA A 48 -11.61 -3.74 -0.61
C ALA A 48 -12.41 -3.61 0.70
N GLU A 49 -13.62 -4.13 0.77
CA GLU A 49 -14.48 -4.06 1.96
C GLU A 49 -13.91 -4.95 3.08
N ASP A 50 -13.55 -6.20 2.75
CA ASP A 50 -12.90 -7.13 3.68
C ASP A 50 -11.56 -6.56 4.19
N ALA A 51 -10.79 -5.90 3.31
CA ALA A 51 -9.53 -5.25 3.69
C ALA A 51 -9.73 -4.12 4.71
N GLN A 52 -10.76 -3.28 4.54
CA GLN A 52 -11.08 -2.22 5.49
C GLN A 52 -11.53 -2.77 6.85
N TYR A 53 -12.32 -3.86 6.86
CA TYR A 53 -12.69 -4.54 8.11
C TYR A 53 -11.47 -5.09 8.84
N ILE A 54 -10.55 -5.74 8.11
CA ILE A 54 -9.30 -6.28 8.69
C ILE A 54 -8.44 -5.14 9.24
N GLN A 55 -8.28 -4.05 8.48
CA GLN A 55 -7.51 -2.89 8.91
C GLN A 55 -8.08 -2.31 10.22
N ASN A 56 -9.39 -2.09 10.30
CA ASN A 56 -10.06 -1.59 11.49
C ASN A 56 -9.87 -2.50 12.70
N ASP A 57 -10.06 -3.81 12.53
CA ASP A 57 -9.87 -4.79 13.59
C ASP A 57 -8.42 -4.75 14.12
N LEU A 58 -7.43 -4.72 13.22
CA LEU A 58 -6.02 -4.66 13.57
C LEU A 58 -5.64 -3.35 14.24
N GLN A 59 -6.19 -2.22 13.78
CA GLN A 59 -5.97 -0.91 14.39
C GLN A 59 -6.48 -0.87 15.85
N ASN A 60 -7.64 -1.51 16.11
CA ASN A 60 -8.17 -1.65 17.46
C ASN A 60 -7.35 -2.59 18.34
N LEU A 61 -6.74 -3.63 17.78
CA LEU A 61 -5.88 -4.58 18.50
C LEU A 61 -4.49 -4.02 18.79
N LEU A 62 -4.01 -3.10 17.96
CA LEU A 62 -2.66 -2.55 17.98
C LEU A 62 -2.70 -1.03 18.00
N GLU A 63 -3.37 -0.44 19.01
CA GLU A 63 -3.66 1.00 19.14
C GLU A 63 -2.46 1.94 18.89
N LYS A 64 -1.23 1.49 19.21
CA LYS A 64 -0.01 2.30 19.09
C LYS A 64 0.73 2.11 17.75
N LYS A 65 0.23 1.22 16.89
CA LYS A 65 0.83 0.93 15.58
C LYS A 65 -0.14 1.32 14.49
N GLU A 66 0.32 2.12 13.57
CA GLU A 66 -0.41 2.42 12.34
C GLU A 66 -0.50 1.16 11.48
N ILE A 67 -1.70 0.82 11.04
CA ILE A 67 -1.96 -0.29 10.12
C ILE A 67 -2.08 0.27 8.72
N LEU A 68 -1.09 -0.01 7.90
CA LEU A 68 -1.00 0.50 6.53
C LEU A 68 -2.06 -0.17 5.64
N TYR A 69 -2.65 0.62 4.77
CA TYR A 69 -3.63 0.13 3.80
C TYR A 69 -3.14 0.44 2.38
N LEU A 70 -3.03 -0.58 1.55
CA LEU A 70 -2.68 -0.45 0.14
C LEU A 70 -3.93 -0.71 -0.71
N PRO A 71 -4.72 0.33 -1.05
CA PRO A 71 -5.89 0.19 -1.93
C PRO A 71 -5.50 0.12 -3.40
N ALA A 72 -6.44 -0.27 -4.27
CA ALA A 72 -6.35 -0.03 -5.70
C ALA A 72 -6.44 1.48 -6.00
N SER A 73 -5.70 1.96 -7.00
CA SER A 73 -5.62 3.40 -7.32
C SER A 73 -6.87 3.92 -8.03
N TYR A 74 -7.65 3.05 -8.66
CA TYR A 74 -8.85 3.41 -9.40
C TYR A 74 -10.10 3.24 -8.56
N LYS A 75 -11.08 4.14 -8.74
CA LYS A 75 -12.38 4.11 -8.02
C LYS A 75 -13.21 2.87 -8.33
N LYS A 76 -13.07 2.33 -9.53
CA LYS A 76 -13.71 1.07 -9.94
C LYS A 76 -12.65 0.18 -10.53
N ALA A 77 -12.64 -1.06 -10.13
CA ALA A 77 -11.82 -2.09 -10.75
C ALA A 77 -12.03 -2.04 -12.28
N TYR A 78 -10.93 -1.91 -13.04
CA TYR A 78 -10.91 -1.86 -14.51
C TYR A 78 -11.50 -0.61 -15.18
N SER A 79 -12.02 0.36 -14.41
CA SER A 79 -12.40 1.66 -14.95
C SER A 79 -11.20 2.60 -14.84
N PHE A 80 -10.35 2.60 -15.83
CA PHE A 80 -9.14 3.44 -15.89
C PHE A 80 -9.45 4.95 -15.98
N SER A 81 -10.71 5.36 -15.86
CA SER A 81 -11.12 6.74 -16.14
C SER A 81 -11.04 7.67 -14.95
N GLU A 82 -11.05 7.15 -13.72
CA GLU A 82 -11.04 7.98 -12.52
C GLU A 82 -10.10 7.43 -11.45
N GLN A 83 -8.97 8.09 -11.27
CA GLN A 83 -8.09 7.86 -10.12
C GLN A 83 -8.72 8.48 -8.85
N ASN A 84 -8.46 7.83 -7.72
CA ASN A 84 -8.84 8.35 -6.41
C ASN A 84 -7.60 8.92 -5.72
N ASN A 85 -7.51 10.24 -5.61
CA ASN A 85 -6.36 10.91 -4.98
C ASN A 85 -6.11 10.43 -3.54
N HIS A 86 -7.17 10.13 -2.79
CA HIS A 86 -7.01 9.57 -1.45
C HIS A 86 -6.39 8.16 -1.49
N HIS A 87 -6.73 7.32 -2.47
CA HIS A 87 -6.08 6.02 -2.65
C HIS A 87 -4.62 6.17 -3.06
N ILE A 88 -4.29 7.14 -3.92
CA ILE A 88 -2.90 7.43 -4.28
C ILE A 88 -2.10 7.85 -3.04
N LEU A 89 -2.69 8.70 -2.17
CA LEU A 89 -2.11 9.07 -0.89
C LEU A 89 -1.81 7.83 -0.02
N LEU A 90 -2.81 6.96 0.22
CA LEU A 90 -2.64 5.76 1.05
C LEU A 90 -1.56 4.82 0.49
N ARG A 91 -1.50 4.67 -0.83
CA ARG A 91 -0.45 3.89 -1.52
C ARG A 91 0.93 4.52 -1.29
N ALA A 92 1.06 5.84 -1.46
CA ALA A 92 2.31 6.55 -1.25
C ALA A 92 2.77 6.48 0.21
N GLN A 93 1.86 6.63 1.17
CA GLN A 93 2.15 6.45 2.61
C GLN A 93 2.66 5.03 2.90
N THR A 94 2.01 4.00 2.35
CA THR A 94 2.44 2.61 2.50
C THR A 94 3.85 2.39 1.95
N LEU A 95 4.14 2.87 0.74
CA LEU A 95 5.47 2.73 0.14
C LEU A 95 6.53 3.51 0.92
N ASN A 96 6.22 4.73 1.36
CA ASN A 96 7.13 5.53 2.18
C ASN A 96 7.42 4.86 3.53
N ALA A 97 6.41 4.29 4.18
CA ALA A 97 6.59 3.54 5.43
C ALA A 97 7.51 2.31 5.22
N LEU A 98 7.32 1.57 4.12
CA LEU A 98 8.18 0.43 3.77
C LEU A 98 9.62 0.84 3.46
N LEU A 99 9.84 1.98 2.78
CA LEU A 99 11.18 2.53 2.53
C LEU A 99 11.91 2.91 3.81
N ASN A 100 11.17 3.43 4.80
CA ASN A 100 11.70 3.91 6.06
C ASN A 100 11.53 2.89 7.21
N ALA A 101 11.08 1.66 6.91
CA ALA A 101 10.84 0.63 7.91
C ALA A 101 12.09 0.37 8.76
N LYS A 102 11.97 0.66 10.06
CA LYS A 102 12.98 0.36 11.07
C LYS A 102 12.77 -1.06 11.60
N LYS A 103 13.67 -1.53 12.45
CA LYS A 103 13.49 -2.81 13.15
C LYS A 103 12.10 -2.87 13.81
N GLY A 104 11.33 -3.91 13.54
CA GLY A 104 10.03 -4.14 14.15
C GLY A 104 8.90 -4.44 13.16
N GLY A 105 9.19 -4.36 11.87
CA GLY A 105 8.23 -4.69 10.80
C GLY A 105 7.10 -3.68 10.62
N GLU A 106 6.28 -3.91 9.61
CA GLU A 106 5.06 -3.17 9.31
C GLU A 106 3.89 -4.15 9.16
N ILE A 107 2.65 -3.69 9.30
CA ILE A 107 1.46 -4.45 8.94
C ILE A 107 0.78 -3.71 7.79
N ILE A 108 0.63 -4.41 6.68
CA ILE A 108 -0.01 -3.90 5.47
C ILE A 108 -1.23 -4.77 5.18
N VAL A 109 -2.37 -4.14 4.94
CA VAL A 109 -3.58 -4.80 4.46
C VAL A 109 -3.83 -4.39 3.03
N THR A 110 -4.09 -5.36 2.16
CA THR A 110 -4.37 -5.16 0.73
C THR A 110 -5.34 -6.22 0.21
N PHE A 111 -5.63 -6.18 -1.07
CA PHE A 111 -6.53 -7.13 -1.76
C PHE A 111 -6.08 -7.33 -3.21
N PRO A 112 -6.60 -8.34 -3.93
CA PRO A 112 -6.08 -8.76 -5.23
C PRO A 112 -5.94 -7.65 -6.27
N ASP A 113 -6.97 -6.77 -6.43
CA ASP A 113 -6.92 -5.66 -7.38
C ASP A 113 -5.74 -4.72 -7.13
N ALA A 114 -5.51 -4.37 -5.86
CA ALA A 114 -4.44 -3.47 -5.47
C ALA A 114 -3.05 -4.10 -5.62
N LEU A 115 -2.96 -5.42 -5.36
CA LEU A 115 -1.70 -6.16 -5.42
C LEU A 115 -1.23 -6.39 -6.87
N GLN A 116 -2.17 -6.51 -7.81
CA GLN A 116 -1.85 -6.63 -9.23
C GLN A 116 -1.41 -5.33 -9.89
N GLU A 117 -1.76 -4.16 -9.33
CA GLU A 117 -1.31 -2.90 -9.88
C GLU A 117 0.21 -2.72 -9.67
N LEU A 118 0.91 -2.43 -10.76
CA LEU A 118 2.33 -2.08 -10.72
C LEU A 118 2.52 -0.73 -10.04
N LEU A 119 3.68 -0.59 -9.42
CA LEU A 119 4.13 0.57 -8.67
C LEU A 119 5.34 1.19 -9.36
N VAL A 120 5.66 2.43 -9.05
CA VAL A 120 6.96 3.00 -9.42
C VAL A 120 8.08 2.20 -8.74
N ARG A 121 9.21 1.99 -9.42
CA ARG A 121 10.39 1.34 -8.83
C ARG A 121 10.89 2.09 -7.60
N LYS A 122 11.41 1.33 -6.65
CA LYS A 122 11.93 1.83 -5.38
C LYS A 122 12.98 2.94 -5.57
N GLU A 123 13.95 2.72 -6.47
CA GLU A 123 15.00 3.69 -6.78
C GLU A 123 14.41 4.99 -7.35
N LYS A 124 13.43 4.87 -8.26
CA LYS A 124 12.77 6.02 -8.88
C LYS A 124 11.92 6.80 -7.88
N LEU A 125 11.26 6.13 -6.95
CA LEU A 125 10.55 6.81 -5.89
C LEU A 125 11.50 7.61 -4.99
N ILE A 126 12.66 7.04 -4.64
CA ILE A 126 13.68 7.72 -3.84
C ILE A 126 14.27 8.93 -4.59
N GLU A 127 14.66 8.73 -5.85
CA GLU A 127 15.23 9.79 -6.70
C GLU A 127 14.26 10.98 -6.89
N ASN A 128 12.96 10.70 -7.00
CA ASN A 128 11.94 11.71 -7.26
C ASN A 128 11.26 12.23 -5.97
N THR A 129 11.72 11.84 -4.81
CA THR A 129 11.23 12.37 -3.54
C THR A 129 12.02 13.63 -3.19
N LEU A 130 11.33 14.78 -3.15
CA LEU A 130 11.96 16.05 -2.79
C LEU A 130 12.01 16.19 -1.27
N PHE A 131 13.19 16.51 -0.78
CA PHE A 131 13.44 16.75 0.63
C PHE A 131 13.84 18.20 0.86
N LEU A 132 13.20 18.90 1.79
CA LEU A 132 13.48 20.30 2.11
C LEU A 132 13.66 20.52 3.61
N LYS A 133 14.59 21.44 3.94
CA LYS A 133 14.84 21.87 5.33
C LYS A 133 14.79 23.38 5.45
N THR A 134 14.48 23.87 6.64
CA THR A 134 14.59 25.27 7.00
C THR A 134 16.05 25.75 6.84
N GLY A 135 16.26 26.90 6.21
CA GLY A 135 17.58 27.48 5.92
C GLY A 135 18.22 26.97 4.61
N GLU A 136 17.54 26.08 3.88
CA GLU A 136 18.00 25.60 2.58
C GLU A 136 17.64 26.59 1.48
N LYS A 137 18.54 26.73 0.49
CA LYS A 137 18.26 27.54 -0.70
C LYS A 137 17.61 26.71 -1.78
N ILE A 138 16.55 27.23 -2.35
CA ILE A 138 15.81 26.58 -3.42
C ILE A 138 15.65 27.50 -4.63
N ASP A 139 15.74 26.90 -5.81
CA ASP A 139 15.31 27.54 -7.06
C ASP A 139 13.81 27.30 -7.23
N ILE A 140 13.03 28.38 -7.13
CA ILE A 140 11.57 28.34 -7.19
C ILE A 140 11.10 27.80 -8.54
N ASP A 141 11.68 28.29 -9.64
CA ASP A 141 11.26 27.88 -10.98
C ASP A 141 11.56 26.40 -11.22
N PHE A 142 12.72 25.92 -10.78
CA PHE A 142 13.07 24.50 -10.82
C PHE A 142 12.10 23.66 -9.97
N MET A 143 11.75 24.12 -8.75
CA MET A 143 10.79 23.42 -7.90
C MET A 143 9.40 23.34 -8.54
N LEU A 144 8.96 24.38 -9.24
CA LEU A 144 7.68 24.39 -9.92
C LEU A 144 7.63 23.41 -11.09
N ASP A 145 8.66 23.42 -11.92
CA ASP A 145 8.78 22.46 -13.01
C ASP A 145 8.78 21.02 -12.49
N LEU A 146 9.48 20.80 -11.40
CA LEU A 146 9.54 19.50 -10.73
C LEU A 146 8.17 19.06 -10.18
N LEU A 147 7.41 19.96 -9.52
CA LEU A 147 6.07 19.64 -9.04
C LEU A 147 5.12 19.28 -10.19
N ILE A 148 5.19 20.00 -11.31
CA ILE A 148 4.40 19.67 -12.51
C ILE A 148 4.81 18.31 -13.07
N GLU A 149 6.11 18.04 -13.17
CA GLU A 149 6.65 16.74 -13.60
C GLU A 149 6.20 15.61 -12.66
N TYR A 150 6.10 15.87 -11.36
CA TYR A 150 5.62 14.93 -10.35
C TYR A 150 4.10 14.71 -10.35
N GLY A 151 3.39 15.34 -11.28
CA GLY A 151 1.94 15.19 -11.46
C GLY A 151 1.10 16.01 -10.49
N PHE A 152 1.66 17.08 -9.93
CA PHE A 152 0.89 18.04 -9.15
C PHE A 152 0.16 19.03 -10.03
N ASN A 153 -1.04 19.42 -9.61
CA ASN A 153 -1.87 20.43 -10.28
C ASN A 153 -1.74 21.77 -9.55
N ARG A 154 -1.53 22.83 -10.33
CA ARG A 154 -1.51 24.19 -9.78
C ARG A 154 -2.92 24.69 -9.54
N THR A 155 -3.19 25.19 -8.32
CA THR A 155 -4.48 25.73 -7.87
C THR A 155 -4.29 27.06 -7.15
N ASP A 156 -5.36 27.79 -6.90
CA ASP A 156 -5.31 29.03 -6.10
C ASP A 156 -5.18 28.73 -4.60
N PHE A 157 -5.84 27.67 -4.15
CA PHE A 157 -5.77 27.15 -2.78
C PHE A 157 -5.65 25.62 -2.83
N VAL A 158 -4.93 25.06 -1.88
CA VAL A 158 -4.64 23.62 -1.80
C VAL A 158 -5.63 22.95 -0.85
N TYR A 159 -6.39 21.99 -1.38
CA TYR A 159 -7.40 21.22 -0.63
C TYR A 159 -7.16 19.72 -0.65
N GLU A 160 -6.58 19.19 -1.74
CA GLU A 160 -6.43 17.75 -1.97
C GLU A 160 -4.98 17.37 -2.26
N PRO A 161 -4.57 16.10 -1.95
CA PRO A 161 -3.27 15.59 -2.35
C PRO A 161 -3.02 15.75 -3.85
N GLY A 162 -1.81 16.18 -4.20
CA GLY A 162 -1.44 16.46 -5.59
C GLY A 162 -1.75 17.87 -6.06
N GLU A 163 -2.13 18.77 -5.16
CA GLU A 163 -2.29 20.19 -5.47
C GLU A 163 -1.13 21.02 -4.92
N PHE A 164 -0.81 22.11 -5.62
CA PHE A 164 0.08 23.14 -5.11
C PHE A 164 -0.38 24.54 -5.50
N SER A 165 -0.01 25.53 -4.69
CA SER A 165 -0.27 26.96 -4.99
C SER A 165 0.95 27.81 -4.66
N ILE A 166 1.04 28.97 -5.32
CA ILE A 166 2.11 29.93 -5.10
C ILE A 166 1.52 31.31 -4.97
N ARG A 167 1.86 31.96 -3.87
CA ARG A 167 1.40 33.32 -3.54
C ARG A 167 2.54 34.14 -2.97
N GLY A 168 3.23 34.88 -3.84
CA GLY A 168 4.45 35.61 -3.46
C GLY A 168 5.56 34.67 -3.02
N GLY A 169 6.07 34.85 -1.80
CA GLY A 169 7.09 33.97 -1.19
C GLY A 169 6.52 32.75 -0.44
N ILE A 170 5.24 32.38 -0.68
CA ILE A 170 4.61 31.23 -0.04
C ILE A 170 4.28 30.18 -1.10
N ILE A 171 4.75 28.96 -0.86
CA ILE A 171 4.41 27.77 -1.65
C ILE A 171 3.64 26.83 -0.73
N ASP A 172 2.38 26.56 -1.07
CA ASP A 172 1.57 25.54 -0.43
C ASP A 172 1.58 24.29 -1.31
N VAL A 173 1.81 23.10 -0.71
CA VAL A 173 1.85 21.84 -1.45
C VAL A 173 1.25 20.71 -0.63
N PHE A 174 0.35 19.94 -1.24
CA PHE A 174 -0.21 18.73 -0.63
C PHE A 174 0.46 17.49 -1.26
N SER A 175 1.50 17.03 -0.61
CA SER A 175 2.24 15.84 -1.03
C SER A 175 1.33 14.61 -1.07
N PHE A 176 1.57 13.70 -2.03
CA PHE A 176 0.85 12.43 -2.10
C PHE A 176 1.18 11.46 -0.95
N GLY A 177 2.17 11.72 -0.13
CA GLY A 177 2.56 10.88 1.00
C GLY A 177 2.12 11.39 2.39
N ASN A 178 1.33 12.45 2.48
CA ASN A 178 1.05 13.12 3.75
C ASN A 178 -0.44 13.40 3.93
N GLU A 179 -0.89 13.39 5.19
CA GLU A 179 -2.29 13.69 5.55
C GLU A 179 -2.61 15.18 5.55
N LEU A 180 -1.60 16.02 5.80
CA LEU A 180 -1.73 17.47 5.83
C LEU A 180 -0.81 18.12 4.79
N PRO A 181 -1.27 19.20 4.15
CA PRO A 181 -0.44 19.96 3.24
C PRO A 181 0.65 20.73 3.98
N TYR A 182 1.69 21.08 3.24
CA TYR A 182 2.80 21.86 3.69
C TYR A 182 2.70 23.30 3.20
N ARG A 183 3.09 24.26 4.04
CA ARG A 183 3.34 25.65 3.70
C ARG A 183 4.81 25.95 3.86
N ILE A 184 5.44 26.34 2.76
CA ILE A 184 6.85 26.72 2.63
C ILE A 184 6.88 28.24 2.50
N GLU A 185 7.46 28.92 3.46
CA GLU A 185 7.66 30.37 3.43
C GLU A 185 9.11 30.64 3.04
N LEU A 186 9.29 31.49 2.03
CA LEU A 186 10.60 31.83 1.49
C LEU A 186 10.93 33.29 1.80
N PHE A 187 12.18 33.51 2.18
CA PHE A 187 12.79 34.83 2.15
C PHE A 187 13.82 34.84 1.02
N ASP A 188 13.50 35.54 -0.07
CA ASP A 188 14.24 35.49 -1.34
C ASP A 188 14.29 34.05 -1.88
N ASP A 189 15.45 33.39 -1.89
CA ASP A 189 15.68 32.00 -2.32
C ASP A 189 15.85 31.01 -1.15
N GLU A 190 15.74 31.48 0.10
CA GLU A 190 15.97 30.65 1.30
C GLU A 190 14.65 30.25 1.97
N VAL A 191 14.54 28.99 2.40
CA VAL A 191 13.41 28.48 3.18
C VAL A 191 13.43 29.06 4.58
N GLU A 192 12.62 30.10 4.84
CA GLU A 192 12.52 30.75 6.15
C GLU A 192 11.75 29.90 7.14
N SER A 193 10.63 29.33 6.74
CA SER A 193 9.83 28.47 7.62
C SER A 193 9.08 27.39 6.85
N LEU A 194 8.88 26.25 7.54
CA LEU A 194 8.09 25.12 7.08
C LEU A 194 6.99 24.84 8.10
N ARG A 195 5.75 24.62 7.62
CA ARG A 195 4.58 24.35 8.46
C ARG A 195 3.65 23.35 7.81
N THR A 196 2.88 22.61 8.61
CA THR A 196 1.66 21.98 8.16
C THR A 196 0.49 22.95 8.32
N PHE A 197 -0.55 22.79 7.54
CA PHE A 197 -1.78 23.58 7.66
C PHE A 197 -3.02 22.74 7.38
N ASP A 198 -4.14 23.16 7.94
CA ASP A 198 -5.43 22.55 7.70
C ASP A 198 -5.98 22.97 6.32
N PRO A 199 -6.29 22.01 5.41
CA PRO A 199 -6.70 22.35 4.06
C PRO A 199 -8.09 23.02 4.00
N GLU A 200 -8.99 22.81 4.98
CA GLU A 200 -10.32 23.40 4.99
C GLU A 200 -10.28 24.86 5.47
N THR A 201 -9.57 25.10 6.56
CA THR A 201 -9.47 26.44 7.17
C THR A 201 -8.33 27.28 6.64
N GLN A 202 -7.36 26.67 5.94
CA GLN A 202 -6.11 27.28 5.43
C GLN A 202 -5.20 27.83 6.54
N LEU A 203 -5.45 27.50 7.81
CA LEU A 203 -4.68 27.94 8.95
C LEU A 203 -3.50 27.01 9.23
N SER A 204 -2.32 27.60 9.49
CA SER A 204 -1.14 26.84 9.88
C SER A 204 -1.35 26.16 11.23
N GLU A 205 -0.99 24.88 11.34
CA GLU A 205 -1.14 24.08 12.55
C GLU A 205 0.18 23.91 13.29
N ARG A 206 1.20 23.38 12.60
CA ARG A 206 2.46 23.01 13.26
C ARG A 206 3.68 23.45 12.46
N LYS A 207 4.64 24.06 13.13
CA LYS A 207 5.97 24.33 12.57
C LYS A 207 6.80 23.04 12.56
N ILE A 208 7.47 22.78 11.44
CA ILE A 208 8.37 21.63 11.24
C ILE A 208 9.73 22.13 10.78
N SER A 209 10.78 21.32 10.95
CA SER A 209 12.14 21.66 10.53
C SER A 209 12.50 21.14 9.14
N GLU A 210 11.80 20.12 8.71
CA GLU A 210 12.03 19.43 7.44
C GLU A 210 10.72 18.85 6.91
N LEU A 211 10.62 18.66 5.61
CA LEU A 211 9.48 18.03 4.95
C LEU A 211 9.93 17.16 3.78
N THR A 212 9.04 16.27 3.37
CA THR A 212 9.24 15.38 2.22
C THR A 212 8.05 15.49 1.29
N ILE A 213 8.30 15.81 0.01
CA ILE A 213 7.26 15.83 -1.02
C ILE A 213 7.42 14.58 -1.87
N ILE A 214 6.41 13.73 -1.82
CA ILE A 214 6.35 12.47 -2.58
C ILE A 214 5.54 12.73 -3.86
N PRO A 215 6.05 12.34 -5.04
CA PRO A 215 5.36 12.50 -6.31
C PRO A 215 4.11 11.63 -6.42
N ASN A 216 3.31 11.88 -7.44
CA ASN A 216 2.24 10.94 -7.82
C ASN A 216 2.86 9.62 -8.27
N ILE A 217 2.75 8.59 -7.42
CA ILE A 217 3.32 7.26 -7.67
C ILE A 217 2.67 6.51 -8.84
N ASN A 218 1.59 7.06 -9.41
CA ASN A 218 0.88 6.51 -10.56
C ASN A 218 1.07 7.36 -11.85
N ALA A 219 1.79 8.49 -11.77
CA ALA A 219 2.07 9.33 -12.93
C ALA A 219 3.32 8.83 -13.69
N HIS A 220 3.28 8.88 -15.02
CA HIS A 220 4.43 8.72 -15.92
C HIS A 220 5.21 7.40 -15.83
N PHE A 221 4.53 6.24 -15.80
CA PHE A 221 5.21 4.95 -15.84
C PHE A 221 5.59 4.51 -17.27
N THR A 222 6.87 4.21 -17.45
CA THR A 222 7.38 3.40 -18.56
C THR A 222 7.62 1.97 -18.06
N GLN A 223 7.75 1.00 -18.95
CA GLN A 223 8.02 -0.39 -18.57
C GLN A 223 9.31 -0.56 -17.75
N GLU A 224 10.28 0.32 -17.94
CA GLU A 224 11.57 0.29 -17.23
C GLU A 224 11.49 0.89 -15.80
N THR A 225 10.41 1.60 -15.48
CA THR A 225 10.24 2.35 -14.21
C THR A 225 9.20 1.76 -13.28
N VAL A 226 8.60 0.62 -13.62
CA VAL A 226 7.59 -0.05 -12.78
C VAL A 226 8.12 -1.32 -12.15
N SER A 227 7.56 -1.66 -11.00
CA SER A 227 7.82 -2.88 -10.24
C SER A 227 6.59 -3.32 -9.47
N THR A 228 6.70 -4.42 -8.76
CA THR A 228 5.66 -4.95 -7.89
C THR A 228 5.83 -4.45 -6.45
N LEU A 229 4.81 -4.65 -5.61
CA LEU A 229 4.92 -4.38 -4.17
C LEU A 229 6.08 -5.18 -3.52
N PHE A 230 6.41 -6.36 -4.06
CA PHE A 230 7.44 -7.25 -3.50
C PHE A 230 8.83 -6.64 -3.47
N GLU A 231 9.14 -5.70 -4.38
CA GLU A 231 10.41 -4.96 -4.36
C GLU A 231 10.57 -4.08 -3.10
N PHE A 232 9.45 -3.63 -2.52
CA PHE A 232 9.43 -2.81 -1.32
C PHE A 232 9.39 -3.62 -0.04
N LEU A 233 8.93 -4.87 -0.11
CA LEU A 233 8.77 -5.71 1.08
C LEU A 233 10.13 -6.13 1.64
N PRO A 234 10.34 -6.03 2.98
CA PRO A 234 11.53 -6.60 3.61
C PRO A 234 11.62 -8.11 3.41
N GLU A 235 12.83 -8.65 3.40
CA GLU A 235 13.08 -10.11 3.32
C GLU A 235 12.29 -10.89 4.40
N LYS A 236 12.18 -10.32 5.60
CA LYS A 236 11.38 -10.87 6.70
C LYS A 236 9.91 -10.47 6.59
N THR A 237 9.25 -10.85 5.50
CA THR A 237 7.79 -10.63 5.32
C THR A 237 7.05 -11.96 5.40
N VAL A 238 5.88 -11.95 6.03
CA VAL A 238 4.91 -13.06 6.07
C VAL A 238 3.63 -12.61 5.39
N ILE A 239 3.16 -13.41 4.44
CA ILE A 239 1.95 -13.14 3.67
C ILE A 239 0.81 -14.02 4.19
N TRP A 240 -0.33 -13.42 4.46
CA TRP A 240 -1.50 -14.08 5.02
C TRP A 240 -2.62 -14.14 3.99
N PHE A 241 -3.15 -15.35 3.77
CA PHE A 241 -4.31 -15.60 2.91
C PHE A 241 -5.43 -16.24 3.71
N ARG A 242 -6.67 -15.84 3.42
CA ARG A 242 -7.85 -16.58 3.90
C ARG A 242 -8.07 -17.85 3.10
N ASP A 243 -7.89 -17.76 1.78
CA ASP A 243 -8.06 -18.86 0.83
C ASP A 243 -7.16 -18.56 -0.37
N TYR A 244 -6.06 -19.29 -0.51
CA TYR A 244 -5.08 -19.07 -1.56
C TYR A 244 -5.60 -19.49 -2.94
N ALA A 245 -6.46 -20.51 -3.04
CA ALA A 245 -7.06 -20.90 -4.31
C ALA A 245 -8.04 -19.83 -4.80
N PHE A 246 -8.88 -19.33 -3.91
CA PHE A 246 -9.80 -18.26 -4.24
C PHE A 246 -9.05 -16.98 -4.65
N PHE A 247 -7.93 -16.67 -3.99
CA PHE A 247 -7.06 -15.59 -4.40
C PHE A 247 -6.54 -15.79 -5.85
N LYS A 248 -6.08 -17.00 -6.22
CA LYS A 248 -5.63 -17.30 -7.59
C LYS A 248 -6.75 -17.09 -8.62
N GLU A 249 -7.95 -17.60 -8.34
CA GLU A 249 -9.12 -17.38 -9.21
C GLU A 249 -9.47 -15.89 -9.36
N LEU A 250 -9.35 -15.12 -8.27
CA LEU A 250 -9.62 -13.68 -8.30
C LEU A 250 -8.63 -12.94 -9.19
N ILE A 251 -7.32 -13.17 -9.05
CA ILE A 251 -6.31 -12.46 -9.84
C ILE A 251 -6.41 -12.78 -11.33
N GLU A 252 -6.71 -14.03 -11.70
CA GLU A 252 -6.96 -14.43 -13.10
C GLU A 252 -8.17 -13.68 -13.66
N LYS A 253 -9.32 -13.78 -12.99
CA LYS A 253 -10.55 -13.11 -13.41
C LYS A 253 -10.40 -11.58 -13.52
N GLN A 254 -9.62 -10.99 -12.66
CA GLN A 254 -9.37 -9.56 -12.64
C GLN A 254 -8.47 -9.14 -13.79
N TYR A 255 -7.43 -9.91 -14.07
CA TYR A 255 -6.53 -9.66 -15.19
C TYR A 255 -7.26 -9.79 -16.54
N ASP A 256 -8.12 -10.79 -16.70
CA ASP A 256 -8.94 -10.96 -17.89
C ASP A 256 -9.86 -9.76 -18.14
N LYS A 257 -10.51 -9.26 -17.10
CA LYS A 257 -11.33 -8.05 -17.20
C LYS A 257 -10.51 -6.82 -17.56
N ALA A 258 -9.32 -6.67 -16.96
CA ALA A 258 -8.43 -5.57 -17.27
C ALA A 258 -7.99 -5.64 -18.73
N LEU A 259 -7.74 -6.84 -19.25
CA LEU A 259 -7.41 -7.07 -20.66
C LEU A 259 -8.56 -6.68 -21.58
N GLU A 260 -9.79 -7.12 -21.29
CA GLU A 260 -10.99 -6.77 -22.07
C GLU A 260 -11.22 -5.25 -22.13
N GLU A 261 -11.10 -4.55 -21.00
CA GLU A 261 -11.26 -3.08 -20.97
C GLU A 261 -10.12 -2.38 -21.73
N PHE A 262 -8.91 -2.89 -21.60
CA PHE A 262 -7.76 -2.36 -22.30
C PHE A 262 -7.88 -2.50 -23.83
N GLU A 263 -8.40 -3.62 -24.31
CA GLU A 263 -8.71 -3.84 -25.72
C GLU A 263 -9.79 -2.88 -26.24
N LYS A 264 -10.80 -2.55 -25.44
CA LYS A 264 -11.82 -1.55 -25.79
C LYS A 264 -11.19 -0.17 -25.97
N ILE A 265 -10.24 0.22 -25.09
CA ILE A 265 -9.48 1.47 -25.21
C ILE A 265 -8.67 1.47 -26.52
N LYS A 266 -7.94 0.39 -26.81
CA LYS A 266 -7.10 0.24 -28.01
C LYS A 266 -7.90 0.19 -29.32
N SER A 267 -9.11 -0.33 -29.30
CA SER A 267 -9.97 -0.44 -30.51
C SER A 267 -10.51 0.92 -31.01
N GLY A 268 -10.13 2.03 -30.38
CA GLY A 268 -10.54 3.40 -30.78
C GLY A 268 -11.98 3.75 -30.40
N LYS A 269 -12.66 2.92 -29.60
CA LYS A 269 -13.98 3.27 -29.06
C LYS A 269 -13.92 4.42 -28.08
N ILE A 270 -12.76 4.61 -27.44
CA ILE A 270 -12.47 5.72 -26.53
C ILE A 270 -11.36 6.56 -27.18
N LYS A 271 -11.69 7.78 -27.60
CA LYS A 271 -10.79 8.63 -28.39
C LYS A 271 -9.70 9.33 -27.56
N GLU A 272 -9.95 9.58 -26.30
CA GLU A 272 -9.01 10.24 -25.37
C GLU A 272 -8.94 9.41 -24.09
N HIS A 273 -7.82 8.74 -23.88
CA HIS A 273 -7.58 7.98 -22.66
C HIS A 273 -6.09 8.01 -22.30
N PRO A 274 -5.71 8.24 -21.03
CA PRO A 274 -4.31 8.33 -20.59
C PRO A 274 -3.46 7.08 -20.94
N PHE A 275 -4.11 5.94 -21.16
CA PHE A 275 -3.43 4.66 -21.43
C PHE A 275 -3.38 4.24 -22.89
N LEU A 276 -3.80 5.11 -23.83
CA LEU A 276 -3.74 4.78 -25.27
C LEU A 276 -2.34 4.36 -25.73
N ASN A 277 -1.31 4.96 -25.16
CA ASN A 277 0.10 4.71 -25.48
C ASN A 277 0.78 3.72 -24.54
N LYS A 278 0.06 3.11 -23.57
CA LYS A 278 0.60 2.12 -22.65
C LYS A 278 0.26 0.69 -23.08
N THR A 279 0.94 -0.28 -22.48
CA THR A 279 0.58 -1.72 -22.57
C THR A 279 0.02 -2.16 -21.22
N LEU A 280 -0.76 -3.25 -21.20
CA LEU A 280 -1.34 -3.76 -19.95
C LEU A 280 -0.25 -4.10 -18.93
N ASN A 281 0.86 -4.68 -19.38
CA ASN A 281 2.02 -5.04 -18.54
C ASN A 281 2.80 -3.84 -17.97
N GLN A 282 2.44 -2.62 -18.32
CA GLN A 282 2.94 -1.41 -17.67
C GLN A 282 2.04 -0.94 -16.52
N LEU A 283 0.87 -1.57 -16.36
CA LEU A 283 -0.13 -1.20 -15.38
C LEU A 283 -0.39 -2.33 -14.37
N PHE A 284 -0.35 -3.57 -14.82
CA PHE A 284 -0.68 -4.75 -14.02
C PHE A 284 0.33 -5.87 -14.25
N ILE A 285 0.66 -6.57 -13.17
CA ILE A 285 1.43 -7.82 -13.22
C ILE A 285 0.51 -8.95 -13.68
N ALA A 286 1.02 -9.83 -14.55
CA ALA A 286 0.31 -11.03 -14.96
C ALA A 286 0.16 -12.02 -13.78
N PRO A 287 -0.95 -12.80 -13.69
CA PRO A 287 -1.18 -13.73 -12.59
C PRO A 287 -0.04 -14.71 -12.33
N ASP A 288 0.50 -15.33 -13.39
CA ASP A 288 1.61 -16.27 -13.27
C ASP A 288 2.90 -15.64 -12.72
N GLU A 289 3.15 -14.36 -13.04
CA GLU A 289 4.30 -13.62 -12.53
C GLU A 289 4.09 -13.26 -11.06
N LEU A 290 2.87 -12.84 -10.69
CA LEU A 290 2.50 -12.56 -9.31
C LEU A 290 2.62 -13.80 -8.41
N ILE A 291 2.20 -14.97 -8.90
CA ILE A 291 2.34 -16.24 -8.17
C ILE A 291 3.81 -16.59 -7.97
N LYS A 292 4.68 -16.40 -8.96
CA LYS A 292 6.13 -16.62 -8.81
C LYS A 292 6.76 -15.71 -7.76
N GLU A 293 6.33 -14.46 -7.65
CA GLU A 293 6.78 -13.55 -6.57
C GLU A 293 6.35 -14.08 -5.20
N LEU A 294 5.09 -14.52 -5.07
CA LEU A 294 4.55 -15.10 -3.85
C LEU A 294 5.28 -16.38 -3.44
N ASP A 295 5.67 -17.22 -4.39
CA ASP A 295 6.36 -18.48 -4.12
C ASP A 295 7.73 -18.29 -3.44
N ASN A 296 8.31 -17.13 -3.55
CA ASN A 296 9.56 -16.78 -2.86
C ASN A 296 9.33 -16.26 -1.43
N CYS A 297 8.09 -16.08 -1.00
CA CYS A 297 7.74 -15.50 0.29
C CYS A 297 7.29 -16.56 1.30
N ARG A 298 7.29 -16.19 2.60
CA ARG A 298 6.61 -16.94 3.66
C ARG A 298 5.12 -16.77 3.53
N MET A 299 4.36 -17.85 3.53
CA MET A 299 2.91 -17.78 3.41
C MET A 299 2.22 -18.52 4.55
N VAL A 300 1.14 -17.92 5.04
CA VAL A 300 0.22 -18.50 6.00
C VAL A 300 -1.17 -18.51 5.38
N GLU A 301 -1.76 -19.68 5.26
CA GLU A 301 -3.11 -19.87 4.78
C GLU A 301 -4.03 -20.27 5.93
N LEU A 302 -5.26 -19.79 5.88
CA LEU A 302 -6.30 -20.07 6.86
C LEU A 302 -7.34 -20.99 6.23
N GLY A 303 -7.70 -22.06 6.91
CA GLY A 303 -8.72 -22.95 6.36
C GLY A 303 -8.58 -24.39 6.81
N ASN A 304 -9.43 -25.26 6.26
CA ASN A 304 -9.43 -26.68 6.60
C ASN A 304 -8.60 -27.54 5.62
N LYS A 305 -8.34 -27.01 4.43
CA LYS A 305 -7.51 -27.67 3.41
C LYS A 305 -6.48 -26.67 2.93
N SER A 306 -5.24 -27.11 2.77
CA SER A 306 -4.22 -26.34 2.06
C SER A 306 -4.35 -26.58 0.58
N LEU A 307 -4.05 -25.53 -0.18
CA LEU A 307 -3.97 -25.55 -1.62
C LEU A 307 -2.59 -25.13 -2.11
N PHE A 308 -1.60 -25.10 -1.21
CA PHE A 308 -0.20 -25.00 -1.60
C PHE A 308 0.17 -26.28 -2.38
N GLU A 309 0.71 -26.11 -3.58
CA GLU A 309 1.02 -27.22 -4.50
C GLU A 309 2.12 -28.15 -3.95
N ASP A 310 3.00 -27.66 -3.07
CA ASP A 310 4.06 -28.42 -2.42
C ASP A 310 3.67 -28.79 -0.98
N GLU A 311 3.10 -29.98 -0.82
CA GLU A 311 2.80 -30.56 0.52
C GLU A 311 4.07 -30.86 1.36
N ILE A 312 5.25 -30.90 0.76
CA ILE A 312 6.51 -31.33 1.39
C ILE A 312 6.98 -30.37 2.50
N HIS A 313 6.60 -29.10 2.45
CA HIS A 313 6.99 -28.08 3.43
C HIS A 313 5.81 -27.52 4.23
N LEU A 314 4.62 -28.08 4.07
CA LEU A 314 3.42 -27.59 4.73
C LEU A 314 3.40 -27.98 6.22
N GLN A 315 3.39 -26.97 7.09
CA GLN A 315 3.18 -27.13 8.52
C GLN A 315 1.73 -26.81 8.86
N THR A 316 1.06 -27.74 9.54
CA THR A 316 -0.35 -27.59 9.91
C THR A 316 -0.51 -27.33 11.39
N PHE A 317 -1.18 -26.22 11.74
CA PHE A 317 -1.57 -25.87 13.09
C PHE A 317 -3.09 -25.98 13.24
N SER A 318 -3.56 -26.73 14.22
CA SER A 318 -4.98 -26.82 14.55
C SER A 318 -5.29 -25.96 15.78
N LEU A 319 -6.17 -24.99 15.62
CA LEU A 319 -6.72 -24.22 16.72
C LEU A 319 -7.90 -24.98 17.31
N GLN A 320 -7.82 -25.34 18.59
CA GLN A 320 -8.97 -25.91 19.30
C GLN A 320 -9.94 -24.76 19.62
N THR A 321 -11.13 -24.82 19.06
CA THR A 321 -12.25 -23.98 19.50
C THR A 321 -12.64 -24.39 20.92
N ILE A 322 -12.58 -23.44 21.86
CA ILE A 322 -13.14 -23.65 23.19
C ILE A 322 -14.67 -23.65 23.02
N ASN A 323 -15.28 -24.83 23.12
CA ASN A 323 -16.74 -24.94 23.15
C ASN A 323 -17.27 -24.36 24.47
N TYR A 324 -17.75 -23.12 24.46
CA TYR A 324 -18.40 -22.45 25.59
C TYR A 324 -19.74 -23.09 26.00
N ASN A 325 -20.20 -24.14 25.31
CA ASN A 325 -21.47 -24.84 25.60
C ASN A 325 -21.39 -25.90 26.69
N GLN A 326 -20.26 -26.01 27.42
CA GLN A 326 -20.19 -26.78 28.64
C GLN A 326 -20.26 -25.88 29.88
N THR A 327 -21.40 -25.22 30.09
CA THR A 327 -21.75 -24.80 31.45
C THR A 327 -22.02 -26.05 32.29
N PRO A 328 -21.34 -26.25 33.44
CA PRO A 328 -21.73 -27.32 34.36
C PRO A 328 -23.18 -27.08 34.79
N LYS A 329 -24.03 -28.05 34.66
CA LYS A 329 -25.37 -28.01 35.27
C LYS A 329 -25.16 -27.81 36.78
N PRO A 330 -25.83 -26.84 37.41
CA PRO A 330 -25.80 -26.72 38.85
C PRO A 330 -26.40 -27.99 39.47
N SER A 331 -25.64 -28.56 40.39
CA SER A 331 -26.06 -29.72 41.23
C SER A 331 -27.22 -29.37 42.15
#